data_9e5e1a4fe4317add43c31d8dec4c4d78
#
_entry.id   9e5e1a4fe4317add43c31d8dec4c4d78
#
_cell.length_a   1.000
_cell.length_b   1.000
_cell.length_c   1.000
_cell.angle_alpha   90.00
_cell.angle_beta   90.00
_cell.angle_gamma   90.00
#
_symmetry.space_group_name_H-M   'P 1'
#
loop_
_entity.id
_entity.type
_entity.pdbx_description
1 polymer ?
#
loop_
_entity_poly.entity_id
_entity_poly.type
_entity_poly.pdbx_seq_one_letter_code
_entity_poly.pdbx_strand_id
1 'polypeptide(L)'
;MFWKKENKQKLDSHSKKELKRIERIVKKIESYRESMGALTDEQLQHKTIEFKERIKKGESLDSLLPEAYAAIREADKRVLGMEPFRVQLIGGIILHQGRIAEMKTGEGKTLVATLPAYLNALEGKGVHIITVNDYLASRDAEQMGQVYRFMGLTVGCVLANMNKPQRKEQYDCDITYITNNEDGFDYLRDNMAINQTDIVQRGLHYAIIDEVDSVLIDEARTPLIISGASGKSTNIYTYCDFAARQMVRGKA
;
A
#
# COMPACT_ATOMS: atom_id res chain seq x y z
N MET A 1 -43.05 -2.52 -13.06
CA MET A 1 -42.07 -2.34 -11.98
C MET A 1 -41.50 -3.71 -11.63
N PHE A 2 -40.49 -4.19 -12.39
CA PHE A 2 -39.87 -5.50 -12.21
C PHE A 2 -38.50 -5.31 -11.59
N TRP A 3 -38.38 -5.45 -10.26
CA TRP A 3 -37.13 -5.63 -9.58
C TRP A 3 -36.64 -7.06 -9.87
N LYS A 4 -35.64 -7.20 -10.73
CA LYS A 4 -34.90 -8.46 -10.90
C LYS A 4 -34.32 -8.83 -9.54
N LYS A 5 -34.71 -10.00 -9.00
CA LYS A 5 -33.99 -10.67 -7.92
C LYS A 5 -32.54 -10.81 -8.35
N GLU A 6 -31.61 -10.04 -7.74
CA GLU A 6 -30.20 -10.28 -7.88
C GLU A 6 -29.92 -11.73 -7.47
N ASN A 7 -29.29 -12.47 -8.39
CA ASN A 7 -28.81 -13.81 -8.13
C ASN A 7 -27.87 -13.74 -6.91
N LYS A 8 -28.32 -14.13 -5.74
CA LYS A 8 -27.46 -14.40 -4.59
C LYS A 8 -26.54 -15.55 -5.03
N GLN A 9 -25.33 -15.23 -5.44
CA GLN A 9 -24.29 -16.21 -5.70
C GLN A 9 -24.20 -17.09 -4.45
N LYS A 10 -24.51 -18.38 -4.59
CA LYS A 10 -24.38 -19.35 -3.49
C LYS A 10 -22.90 -19.49 -3.20
N LEU A 11 -22.43 -18.86 -2.13
CA LEU A 11 -21.10 -19.09 -1.60
C LEU A 11 -20.87 -20.60 -1.40
N ASP A 12 -19.70 -21.07 -1.82
CA ASP A 12 -19.27 -22.44 -1.58
C ASP A 12 -19.07 -22.73 -0.08
N SER A 13 -18.87 -23.97 0.28
CA SER A 13 -18.71 -24.39 1.67
C SER A 13 -17.44 -23.82 2.31
N HIS A 14 -16.37 -23.63 1.53
CA HIS A 14 -15.10 -23.07 1.99
C HIS A 14 -15.26 -21.59 2.32
N SER A 15 -15.80 -20.80 1.40
CA SER A 15 -16.06 -19.37 1.60
C SER A 15 -16.98 -19.10 2.80
N LYS A 16 -17.99 -19.94 3.01
CA LYS A 16 -18.85 -19.85 4.21
C LYS A 16 -18.10 -20.11 5.51
N LYS A 17 -17.16 -21.04 5.52
CA LYS A 17 -16.34 -21.37 6.70
C LYS A 17 -15.38 -20.21 7.02
N GLU A 18 -14.73 -19.66 5.99
CA GLU A 18 -13.85 -18.52 6.14
C GLU A 18 -14.60 -17.26 6.64
N LEU A 19 -15.75 -16.95 6.06
CA LEU A 19 -16.58 -15.85 6.55
C LEU A 19 -16.97 -16.03 8.02
N LYS A 20 -17.31 -17.24 8.46
CA LYS A 20 -17.61 -17.50 9.87
C LYS A 20 -16.39 -17.27 10.78
N ARG A 21 -15.18 -17.57 10.29
CA ARG A 21 -13.93 -17.30 11.02
C ARG A 21 -13.70 -15.79 11.15
N ILE A 22 -13.80 -15.05 10.06
CA ILE A 22 -13.66 -13.59 10.02
C ILE A 22 -14.74 -12.93 10.89
N GLU A 23 -15.98 -13.39 10.83
CA GLU A 23 -17.08 -12.91 11.66
C GLU A 23 -16.78 -12.96 13.18
N ARG A 24 -16.05 -13.96 13.64
CA ARG A 24 -15.62 -14.05 15.04
C ARG A 24 -14.61 -12.94 15.39
N ILE A 25 -13.70 -12.66 14.47
CA ILE A 25 -12.73 -11.55 14.63
C ILE A 25 -13.45 -10.21 14.66
N VAL A 26 -14.39 -10.00 13.72
CA VAL A 26 -15.19 -8.76 13.67
C VAL A 26 -15.98 -8.56 14.98
N LYS A 27 -16.61 -9.60 15.51
CA LYS A 27 -17.30 -9.52 16.81
C LYS A 27 -16.35 -9.12 17.94
N LYS A 28 -15.12 -9.61 17.91
CA LYS A 28 -14.11 -9.25 18.90
C LYS A 28 -13.66 -7.78 18.73
N ILE A 29 -13.51 -7.29 17.49
CA ILE A 29 -13.26 -5.86 17.22
C ILE A 29 -14.40 -5.01 17.78
N GLU A 30 -15.64 -5.38 17.49
CA GLU A 30 -16.82 -4.68 17.95
C GLU A 30 -16.96 -4.65 19.48
N SER A 31 -16.48 -5.70 20.18
CA SER A 31 -16.50 -5.73 21.65
C SER A 31 -15.58 -4.69 22.31
N TYR A 32 -14.58 -4.18 21.59
CA TYR A 32 -13.71 -3.08 22.07
C TYR A 32 -14.26 -1.68 21.80
N ARG A 33 -15.39 -1.55 21.07
CA ARG A 33 -15.91 -0.26 20.59
C ARG A 33 -16.15 0.74 21.73
N GLU A 34 -16.83 0.30 22.79
CA GLU A 34 -17.14 1.17 23.92
C GLU A 34 -15.89 1.56 24.72
N SER A 35 -15.00 0.60 24.96
CA SER A 35 -13.75 0.85 25.70
C SER A 35 -12.82 1.80 24.93
N MET A 36 -12.71 1.68 23.60
CA MET A 36 -11.92 2.62 22.79
C MET A 36 -12.58 4.00 22.71
N GLY A 37 -13.91 4.05 22.59
CA GLY A 37 -14.67 5.31 22.58
C GLY A 37 -14.60 6.09 23.89
N ALA A 38 -14.35 5.42 25.01
CA ALA A 38 -14.22 6.05 26.33
C ALA A 38 -12.81 6.65 26.59
N LEU A 39 -11.79 6.32 25.76
CA LEU A 39 -10.44 6.84 25.92
C LEU A 39 -10.38 8.33 25.51
N THR A 40 -9.49 9.09 26.18
CA THR A 40 -9.11 10.41 25.69
C THR A 40 -8.24 10.27 24.43
N ASP A 41 -8.00 11.36 23.70
CA ASP A 41 -7.13 11.33 22.51
C ASP A 41 -5.71 10.87 22.86
N GLU A 42 -5.15 11.35 23.95
CA GLU A 42 -3.83 10.95 24.42
C GLU A 42 -3.78 9.46 24.80
N GLN A 43 -4.84 8.95 25.43
CA GLN A 43 -4.93 7.54 25.78
C GLN A 43 -5.05 6.66 24.53
N LEU A 44 -5.82 7.10 23.53
CA LEU A 44 -5.96 6.38 22.27
C LEU A 44 -4.64 6.37 21.49
N GLN A 45 -3.95 7.50 21.41
CA GLN A 45 -2.60 7.60 20.80
C GLN A 45 -1.59 6.71 21.52
N HIS A 46 -1.64 6.64 22.85
CA HIS A 46 -0.75 5.81 23.66
C HIS A 46 -0.92 4.31 23.35
N LYS A 47 -2.08 3.87 22.83
CA LYS A 47 -2.27 2.48 22.38
C LYS A 47 -1.26 2.04 21.33
N THR A 48 -0.82 2.93 20.46
CA THR A 48 0.24 2.62 19.49
C THR A 48 1.55 2.23 20.17
N ILE A 49 1.92 2.94 21.23
CA ILE A 49 3.13 2.63 22.00
C ILE A 49 2.97 1.28 22.71
N GLU A 50 1.83 1.07 23.35
CA GLU A 50 1.51 -0.20 24.03
C GLU A 50 1.58 -1.39 23.04
N PHE A 51 1.00 -1.26 21.85
CA PHE A 51 1.03 -2.32 20.85
C PHE A 51 2.45 -2.59 20.34
N LYS A 52 3.25 -1.55 20.06
CA LYS A 52 4.66 -1.71 19.68
C LYS A 52 5.47 -2.42 20.76
N GLU A 53 5.20 -2.16 22.04
CA GLU A 53 5.86 -2.86 23.14
C GLU A 53 5.43 -4.34 23.26
N ARG A 54 4.15 -4.64 23.05
CA ARG A 54 3.62 -6.01 23.06
C ARG A 54 4.22 -6.85 21.92
N ILE A 55 4.37 -6.25 20.73
CA ILE A 55 5.06 -6.89 19.60
C ILE A 55 6.53 -7.17 19.94
N LYS A 56 7.25 -6.22 20.55
CA LYS A 56 8.63 -6.45 21.01
C LYS A 56 8.76 -7.58 22.05
N LYS A 57 7.70 -7.84 22.81
CA LYS A 57 7.60 -8.96 23.76
C LYS A 57 7.19 -10.28 23.09
N GLY A 58 6.98 -10.30 21.78
CA GLY A 58 6.68 -11.51 20.99
C GLY A 58 5.21 -11.76 20.72
N GLU A 59 4.32 -10.79 20.98
CA GLU A 59 2.92 -10.93 20.59
C GLU A 59 2.75 -10.79 19.09
N SER A 60 1.95 -11.67 18.47
CA SER A 60 1.71 -11.65 17.02
C SER A 60 0.71 -10.57 16.62
N LEU A 61 0.84 -10.07 15.38
CA LEU A 61 -0.12 -9.13 14.78
C LEU A 61 -1.54 -9.70 14.76
N ASP A 62 -1.70 -10.99 14.47
CA ASP A 62 -3.02 -11.67 14.49
C ASP A 62 -3.70 -11.61 15.89
N SER A 63 -2.92 -11.70 16.95
CA SER A 63 -3.44 -11.58 18.33
C SER A 63 -3.87 -10.16 18.63
N LEU A 64 -3.09 -9.17 18.18
CA LEU A 64 -3.34 -7.73 18.36
C LEU A 64 -4.45 -7.20 17.47
N LEU A 65 -4.68 -7.81 16.30
CA LEU A 65 -5.59 -7.32 15.27
C LEU A 65 -6.94 -6.82 15.81
N PRO A 66 -7.66 -7.55 16.67
CA PRO A 66 -8.97 -7.07 17.11
C PRO A 66 -8.90 -5.75 17.90
N GLU A 67 -7.92 -5.60 18.75
CA GLU A 67 -7.74 -4.41 19.57
C GLU A 67 -7.20 -3.24 18.74
N ALA A 68 -6.20 -3.49 17.90
CA ALA A 68 -5.61 -2.49 17.00
C ALA A 68 -6.63 -1.95 15.99
N TYR A 69 -7.48 -2.84 15.41
CA TYR A 69 -8.54 -2.41 14.51
C TYR A 69 -9.62 -1.59 15.23
N ALA A 70 -9.93 -1.90 16.46
CA ALA A 70 -10.85 -1.08 17.24
C ALA A 70 -10.27 0.31 17.55
N ALA A 71 -8.97 0.38 17.84
CA ALA A 71 -8.29 1.65 18.09
C ALA A 71 -8.24 2.55 16.86
N ILE A 72 -7.80 2.02 15.70
CA ILE A 72 -7.75 2.80 14.46
C ILE A 72 -9.15 3.16 13.95
N ARG A 73 -10.15 2.29 14.11
CA ARG A 73 -11.56 2.57 13.79
C ARG A 73 -12.09 3.77 14.57
N GLU A 74 -11.75 3.88 15.85
CA GLU A 74 -12.12 5.03 16.67
C GLU A 74 -11.36 6.28 16.23
N ALA A 75 -10.09 6.16 15.86
CA ALA A 75 -9.31 7.26 15.30
C ALA A 75 -9.90 7.76 13.95
N ASP A 76 -10.27 6.85 13.04
CA ASP A 76 -10.96 7.19 11.78
C ASP A 76 -12.22 8.02 12.05
N LYS A 77 -13.00 7.60 13.04
CA LYS A 77 -14.21 8.31 13.44
C LYS A 77 -13.93 9.71 13.99
N ARG A 78 -12.90 9.87 14.83
CA ARG A 78 -12.56 11.17 15.45
C ARG A 78 -11.95 12.14 14.45
N VAL A 79 -11.03 11.65 13.63
CA VAL A 79 -10.22 12.48 12.73
C VAL A 79 -10.96 12.80 11.42
N LEU A 80 -11.61 11.78 10.83
CA LEU A 80 -12.27 11.89 9.53
C LEU A 80 -13.78 12.01 9.62
N GLY A 81 -14.37 11.78 10.79
CA GLY A 81 -15.83 11.66 10.94
C GLY A 81 -16.40 10.37 10.32
N MET A 82 -15.54 9.43 9.93
CA MET A 82 -15.91 8.19 9.23
C MET A 82 -15.59 6.98 10.09
N GLU A 83 -16.62 6.27 10.55
CA GLU A 83 -16.42 5.02 11.29
C GLU A 83 -16.51 3.84 10.31
N PRO A 84 -15.45 3.00 10.16
CA PRO A 84 -15.49 1.82 9.30
C PRO A 84 -16.67 0.89 9.63
N PHE A 85 -17.42 0.53 8.59
CA PHE A 85 -18.55 -0.39 8.69
C PHE A 85 -18.06 -1.83 8.84
N ARG A 86 -18.96 -2.71 9.28
CA ARG A 86 -18.67 -4.13 9.46
C ARG A 86 -18.08 -4.80 8.20
N VAL A 87 -18.60 -4.50 7.01
CA VAL A 87 -18.08 -5.02 5.74
C VAL A 87 -16.65 -4.52 5.46
N GLN A 88 -16.34 -3.31 5.87
CA GLN A 88 -15.00 -2.72 5.72
C GLN A 88 -14.00 -3.38 6.70
N LEU A 89 -14.41 -3.72 7.92
CA LEU A 89 -13.60 -4.53 8.84
C LEU A 89 -13.26 -5.88 8.23
N ILE A 90 -14.22 -6.54 7.58
CA ILE A 90 -14.00 -7.81 6.86
C ILE A 90 -12.96 -7.61 5.76
N GLY A 91 -13.10 -6.57 4.94
CA GLY A 91 -12.13 -6.21 3.89
C GLY A 91 -10.72 -6.01 4.44
N GLY A 92 -10.57 -5.25 5.51
CA GLY A 92 -9.29 -5.01 6.18
C GLY A 92 -8.64 -6.30 6.71
N ILE A 93 -9.43 -7.22 7.29
CA ILE A 93 -8.93 -8.52 7.76
C ILE A 93 -8.43 -9.37 6.58
N ILE A 94 -9.16 -9.38 5.46
CA ILE A 94 -8.77 -10.09 4.24
C ILE A 94 -7.45 -9.55 3.69
N LEU A 95 -7.29 -8.23 3.63
CA LEU A 95 -6.05 -7.58 3.19
C LEU A 95 -4.88 -7.91 4.11
N HIS A 96 -5.08 -7.87 5.44
CA HIS A 96 -4.03 -8.27 6.39
C HIS A 96 -3.56 -9.71 6.20
N GLN A 97 -4.45 -10.60 5.76
CA GLN A 97 -4.12 -11.99 5.44
C GLN A 97 -3.39 -12.18 4.10
N GLY A 98 -3.00 -11.10 3.41
CA GLY A 98 -2.35 -11.17 2.10
C GLY A 98 -3.27 -11.67 0.98
N ARG A 99 -4.57 -11.39 1.08
CA ARG A 99 -5.60 -11.82 0.14
C ARG A 99 -6.22 -10.64 -0.59
N ILE A 100 -6.97 -10.91 -1.65
CA ILE A 100 -7.67 -9.91 -2.44
C ILE A 100 -9.05 -9.65 -1.82
N ALA A 101 -9.36 -8.38 -1.54
CA ALA A 101 -10.68 -7.92 -1.12
C ALA A 101 -11.33 -7.15 -2.29
N GLU A 102 -12.26 -7.81 -2.98
CA GLU A 102 -13.04 -7.13 -4.02
C GLU A 102 -14.14 -6.28 -3.37
N MET A 103 -14.11 -4.98 -3.67
CA MET A 103 -15.09 -4.00 -3.19
C MET A 103 -15.52 -3.10 -4.35
N LYS A 104 -16.83 -2.81 -4.44
CA LYS A 104 -17.37 -1.94 -5.47
C LYS A 104 -16.92 -0.49 -5.29
N THR A 105 -16.94 0.26 -6.37
CA THR A 105 -16.70 1.71 -6.33
C THR A 105 -17.69 2.37 -5.37
N GLY A 106 -17.20 3.28 -4.52
CA GLY A 106 -18.02 3.96 -3.51
C GLY A 106 -18.18 3.22 -2.17
N GLU A 107 -17.67 1.99 -2.02
CA GLU A 107 -17.73 1.25 -0.75
C GLU A 107 -16.64 1.63 0.27
N GLY A 108 -15.83 2.66 -0.05
CA GLY A 108 -14.84 3.22 0.87
C GLY A 108 -13.56 2.39 0.99
N LYS A 109 -13.03 1.86 -0.11
CA LYS A 109 -11.77 1.10 -0.16
C LYS A 109 -10.61 1.84 0.52
N THR A 110 -10.49 3.15 0.29
CA THR A 110 -9.43 3.98 0.89
C THR A 110 -9.48 3.96 2.42
N LEU A 111 -10.69 3.99 3.00
CA LEU A 111 -10.85 3.87 4.46
C LEU A 111 -10.54 2.46 4.95
N VAL A 112 -10.86 1.41 4.18
CA VAL A 112 -10.51 0.02 4.53
C VAL A 112 -9.01 -0.17 4.66
N ALA A 113 -8.21 0.50 3.82
CA ALA A 113 -6.76 0.40 3.85
C ALA A 113 -6.16 0.92 5.17
N THR A 114 -6.85 1.82 5.91
CA THR A 114 -6.34 2.33 7.19
C THR A 114 -6.13 1.22 8.22
N LEU A 115 -7.01 0.24 8.23
CA LEU A 115 -7.02 -0.87 9.20
C LEU A 115 -5.76 -1.75 9.10
N PRO A 116 -5.48 -2.42 7.97
CA PRO A 116 -4.30 -3.27 7.83
C PRO A 116 -3.00 -2.46 7.75
N ALA A 117 -3.02 -1.24 7.21
CA ALA A 117 -1.83 -0.40 7.17
C ALA A 117 -1.37 -0.02 8.57
N TYR A 118 -2.28 0.43 9.45
CA TYR A 118 -1.98 0.72 10.84
C TYR A 118 -1.37 -0.50 11.56
N LEU A 119 -2.06 -1.65 11.49
CA LEU A 119 -1.63 -2.86 12.18
C LEU A 119 -0.22 -3.32 11.76
N ASN A 120 0.03 -3.36 10.45
CA ASN A 120 1.33 -3.82 9.93
C ASN A 120 2.45 -2.80 10.13
N ALA A 121 2.12 -1.50 10.21
CA ALA A 121 3.09 -0.44 10.52
C ALA A 121 3.61 -0.50 11.98
N LEU A 122 2.89 -1.14 12.90
CA LEU A 122 3.31 -1.30 14.29
C LEU A 122 4.64 -2.08 14.44
N GLU A 123 5.00 -2.92 13.46
CA GLU A 123 6.30 -3.61 13.47
C GLU A 123 7.49 -2.69 13.15
N GLY A 124 7.25 -1.47 12.64
CA GLY A 124 8.30 -0.51 12.28
C GLY A 124 9.13 -0.90 11.06
N LYS A 125 8.65 -1.82 10.24
CA LYS A 125 9.36 -2.34 9.05
C LYS A 125 8.96 -1.63 7.75
N GLY A 126 7.98 -0.75 7.78
CA GLY A 126 7.45 -0.01 6.63
C GLY A 126 6.28 -0.71 5.94
N VAL A 127 5.28 0.08 5.60
CA VAL A 127 4.10 -0.34 4.84
C VAL A 127 4.00 0.52 3.59
N HIS A 128 3.87 -0.10 2.42
CA HIS A 128 3.63 0.62 1.17
C HIS A 128 2.15 0.56 0.82
N ILE A 129 1.57 1.70 0.45
CA ILE A 129 0.22 1.79 -0.15
C ILE A 129 0.40 2.24 -1.58
N ILE A 130 0.16 1.31 -2.50
CA ILE A 130 0.47 1.46 -3.92
C ILE A 130 -0.81 1.80 -4.67
N THR A 131 -0.74 2.86 -5.49
CA THR A 131 -1.85 3.33 -6.33
C THR A 131 -1.36 3.58 -7.76
N VAL A 132 -2.27 3.96 -8.66
CA VAL A 132 -1.97 4.06 -10.10
C VAL A 132 -1.40 5.41 -10.55
N ASN A 133 -1.52 6.48 -9.74
CA ASN A 133 -1.00 7.80 -10.11
C ASN A 133 -0.67 8.69 -8.91
N ASP A 134 0.17 9.71 -9.15
CA ASP A 134 0.66 10.64 -8.13
C ASP A 134 -0.47 11.45 -7.46
N TYR A 135 -1.54 11.76 -8.19
CA TYR A 135 -2.68 12.49 -7.63
C TYR A 135 -3.38 11.66 -6.53
N LEU A 136 -3.65 10.39 -6.79
CA LEU A 136 -4.27 9.51 -5.80
C LEU A 136 -3.32 9.26 -4.63
N ALA A 137 -2.03 9.01 -4.88
CA ALA A 137 -1.03 8.84 -3.84
C ALA A 137 -0.99 10.05 -2.90
N SER A 138 -0.92 11.25 -3.45
CA SER A 138 -0.86 12.50 -2.67
C SER A 138 -2.16 12.76 -1.92
N ARG A 139 -3.32 12.63 -2.59
CA ARG A 139 -4.63 12.84 -1.98
C ARG A 139 -4.87 11.90 -0.79
N ASP A 140 -4.57 10.62 -0.97
CA ASP A 140 -4.83 9.61 0.06
C ASP A 140 -3.80 9.70 1.20
N ALA A 141 -2.54 10.05 0.90
CA ALA A 141 -1.53 10.36 1.91
C ALA A 141 -1.90 11.58 2.77
N GLU A 142 -2.52 12.61 2.16
CA GLU A 142 -2.99 13.78 2.88
C GLU A 142 -4.22 13.46 3.73
N GLN A 143 -5.21 12.80 3.16
CA GLN A 143 -6.49 12.54 3.81
C GLN A 143 -6.38 11.44 4.89
N MET A 144 -5.92 10.24 4.53
CA MET A 144 -5.80 9.11 5.47
C MET A 144 -4.58 9.28 6.40
N GLY A 145 -3.54 9.97 5.92
CA GLY A 145 -2.36 10.27 6.71
C GLY A 145 -2.63 11.03 8.01
N GLN A 146 -3.73 11.80 8.07
CA GLN A 146 -4.14 12.47 9.29
C GLN A 146 -4.43 11.46 10.42
N VAL A 147 -5.08 10.34 10.10
CA VAL A 147 -5.42 9.30 11.08
C VAL A 147 -4.16 8.62 11.61
N TYR A 148 -3.23 8.26 10.73
CA TYR A 148 -1.98 7.62 11.13
C TYR A 148 -1.11 8.56 11.98
N ARG A 149 -1.01 9.84 11.60
CA ARG A 149 -0.27 10.86 12.38
C ARG A 149 -0.94 11.09 13.73
N PHE A 150 -2.27 11.13 13.80
CA PHE A 150 -3.01 11.18 15.06
C PHE A 150 -2.65 10.00 15.96
N MET A 151 -2.50 8.79 15.40
CA MET A 151 -2.07 7.60 16.14
C MET A 151 -0.57 7.53 16.39
N GLY A 152 0.21 8.57 16.04
CA GLY A 152 1.66 8.64 16.33
C GLY A 152 2.54 7.88 15.34
N LEU A 153 2.06 7.60 14.13
CA LEU A 153 2.84 7.03 13.03
C LEU A 153 3.27 8.11 12.03
N THR A 154 4.40 7.89 11.37
CA THR A 154 4.91 8.74 10.29
C THR A 154 4.34 8.32 8.94
N VAL A 155 4.06 9.31 8.07
CA VAL A 155 3.47 9.08 6.75
C VAL A 155 4.24 9.85 5.70
N GLY A 156 4.78 9.11 4.73
CA GLY A 156 5.46 9.61 3.54
C GLY A 156 4.61 9.46 2.28
N CYS A 157 4.99 10.22 1.25
CA CYS A 157 4.43 10.09 -0.09
C CYS A 157 5.55 10.29 -1.10
N VAL A 158 5.85 9.26 -1.90
CA VAL A 158 6.86 9.34 -2.96
C VAL A 158 6.20 9.76 -4.26
N LEU A 159 6.71 10.83 -4.86
CA LEU A 159 6.23 11.40 -6.12
C LEU A 159 7.33 11.40 -7.17
N ALA A 160 6.94 11.43 -8.46
CA ALA A 160 7.86 11.33 -9.60
C ALA A 160 8.97 12.39 -9.62
N ASN A 161 8.70 13.60 -9.15
CA ASN A 161 9.62 14.74 -9.18
C ASN A 161 10.63 14.79 -8.01
N MET A 162 10.61 13.79 -7.09
CA MET A 162 11.50 13.77 -5.92
C MET A 162 12.90 13.26 -6.28
N ASN A 163 13.93 13.89 -5.67
CA ASN A 163 15.30 13.41 -5.72
C ASN A 163 15.54 12.26 -4.70
N LYS A 164 16.71 11.59 -4.80
CA LYS A 164 17.05 10.44 -3.95
C LYS A 164 16.94 10.71 -2.44
N PRO A 165 17.53 11.78 -1.87
CA PRO A 165 17.39 12.08 -0.45
C PRO A 165 15.94 12.26 -0.01
N GLN A 166 15.14 12.98 -0.80
CA GLN A 166 13.71 13.16 -0.52
C GLN A 166 12.96 11.82 -0.53
N ARG A 167 13.22 10.96 -1.54
CA ARG A 167 12.60 9.63 -1.60
C ARG A 167 12.95 8.80 -0.38
N LYS A 168 14.22 8.78 0.02
CA LYS A 168 14.68 8.03 1.19
C LYS A 168 13.94 8.47 2.46
N GLU A 169 13.78 9.77 2.68
CA GLU A 169 13.01 10.32 3.80
C GLU A 169 11.56 9.82 3.81
N GLN A 170 10.92 9.74 2.62
CA GLN A 170 9.56 9.24 2.51
C GLN A 170 9.47 7.73 2.78
N TYR A 171 10.44 6.94 2.28
CA TYR A 171 10.50 5.51 2.55
C TYR A 171 10.82 5.18 4.01
N ASP A 172 11.52 6.05 4.73
CA ASP A 172 11.82 5.88 6.16
C ASP A 172 10.61 6.09 7.07
N CYS A 173 9.48 6.58 6.55
CA CYS A 173 8.22 6.67 7.28
C CYS A 173 7.61 5.29 7.59
N ASP A 174 6.75 5.20 8.61
CA ASP A 174 6.04 3.97 8.96
C ASP A 174 5.13 3.49 7.82
N ILE A 175 4.48 4.43 7.12
CA ILE A 175 3.58 4.19 5.99
C ILE A 175 3.99 5.09 4.84
N THR A 176 4.16 4.54 3.63
CA THR A 176 4.53 5.28 2.42
C THR A 176 3.52 5.07 1.32
N TYR A 177 2.91 6.16 0.85
CA TYR A 177 2.08 6.18 -0.35
C TYR A 177 2.95 6.37 -1.59
N ILE A 178 2.68 5.61 -2.65
CA ILE A 178 3.52 5.62 -3.85
C ILE A 178 2.75 5.06 -5.05
N THR A 179 3.17 5.40 -6.26
CA THR A 179 2.66 4.75 -7.46
C THR A 179 3.42 3.45 -7.76
N ASN A 180 2.75 2.50 -8.44
CA ASN A 180 3.36 1.26 -8.88
C ASN A 180 4.63 1.48 -9.71
N ASN A 181 4.63 2.47 -10.61
CA ASN A 181 5.76 2.79 -11.46
C ASN A 181 6.95 3.31 -10.65
N GLU A 182 6.73 4.26 -9.74
CA GLU A 182 7.81 4.84 -8.93
C GLU A 182 8.42 3.81 -7.99
N ASP A 183 7.58 2.96 -7.34
CA ASP A 183 8.06 1.87 -6.47
C ASP A 183 8.91 0.87 -7.25
N GLY A 184 8.45 0.47 -8.43
CA GLY A 184 9.18 -0.44 -9.31
C GLY A 184 10.47 0.16 -9.86
N PHE A 185 10.48 1.44 -10.27
CA PHE A 185 11.70 2.11 -10.72
C PHE A 185 12.70 2.32 -9.58
N ASP A 186 12.25 2.64 -8.37
CA ASP A 186 13.14 2.74 -7.21
C ASP A 186 13.74 1.37 -6.86
N TYR A 187 12.94 0.30 -6.89
CA TYR A 187 13.44 -1.07 -6.72
C TYR A 187 14.51 -1.41 -7.75
N LEU A 188 14.32 -1.09 -9.02
CA LEU A 188 15.33 -1.34 -10.06
C LEU A 188 16.61 -0.50 -9.84
N ARG A 189 16.47 0.78 -9.49
CA ARG A 189 17.60 1.68 -9.19
C ARG A 189 18.39 1.18 -8.00
N ASP A 190 17.73 0.73 -6.95
CA ASP A 190 18.35 0.21 -5.73
C ASP A 190 19.13 -1.09 -6.01
N ASN A 191 18.60 -1.98 -6.88
CA ASN A 191 19.31 -3.19 -7.30
C ASN A 191 20.53 -2.92 -8.20
N MET A 192 20.64 -1.72 -8.77
CA MET A 192 21.80 -1.27 -9.55
C MET A 192 22.79 -0.44 -8.72
N ALA A 193 22.46 -0.14 -7.45
CA ALA A 193 23.29 0.68 -6.59
C ALA A 193 24.59 -0.05 -6.23
N ILE A 194 25.73 0.66 -6.36
CA ILE A 194 27.06 0.14 -6.00
C ILE A 194 27.28 0.29 -4.49
N ASN A 195 26.81 1.39 -3.91
CA ASN A 195 26.96 1.69 -2.49
C ASN A 195 25.62 1.56 -1.77
N GLN A 196 25.64 1.04 -0.56
CA GLN A 196 24.44 0.92 0.30
C GLN A 196 23.80 2.28 0.61
N THR A 197 24.58 3.35 0.62
CA THR A 197 24.09 4.73 0.82
C THR A 197 23.21 5.24 -0.33
N ASP A 198 23.30 4.63 -1.51
CA ASP A 198 22.53 4.98 -2.70
C ASP A 198 21.15 4.32 -2.73
N ILE A 199 20.91 3.35 -1.86
CA ILE A 199 19.63 2.66 -1.72
C ILE A 199 18.63 3.56 -1.01
N VAL A 200 17.45 3.74 -1.61
CA VAL A 200 16.39 4.58 -1.06
C VAL A 200 15.32 3.78 -0.34
N GLN A 201 14.99 2.57 -0.82
CA GLN A 201 13.99 1.71 -0.20
C GLN A 201 14.57 0.98 1.01
N ARG A 202 13.70 0.66 1.96
CA ARG A 202 13.97 -0.31 3.02
C ARG A 202 13.65 -1.72 2.54
N GLY A 203 13.90 -2.73 3.37
CA GLY A 203 13.42 -4.09 3.10
C GLY A 203 11.90 -4.12 2.92
N LEU A 204 11.43 -4.88 1.93
CA LEU A 204 10.01 -5.04 1.64
C LEU A 204 9.35 -5.87 2.75
N HIS A 205 8.28 -5.35 3.35
CA HIS A 205 7.58 -5.99 4.46
C HIS A 205 6.10 -6.24 4.17
N TYR A 206 5.33 -5.18 3.93
CA TYR A 206 3.91 -5.28 3.66
C TYR A 206 3.48 -4.22 2.64
N ALA A 207 2.65 -4.62 1.70
CA ALA A 207 2.08 -3.70 0.71
C ALA A 207 0.57 -3.89 0.55
N ILE A 208 -0.14 -2.79 0.37
CA ILE A 208 -1.53 -2.75 -0.08
C ILE A 208 -1.53 -2.19 -1.49
N ILE A 209 -2.07 -2.93 -2.45
CA ILE A 209 -2.15 -2.50 -3.84
C ILE A 209 -3.62 -2.15 -4.12
N ASP A 210 -3.90 -0.86 -4.35
CA ASP A 210 -5.21 -0.42 -4.81
C ASP A 210 -5.30 -0.58 -6.33
N GLU A 211 -6.51 -0.81 -6.84
CA GLU A 211 -6.76 -1.05 -8.25
C GLU A 211 -5.86 -2.17 -8.84
N VAL A 212 -5.80 -3.28 -8.12
CA VAL A 212 -4.89 -4.41 -8.38
C VAL A 212 -5.05 -5.01 -9.80
N ASP A 213 -6.21 -4.95 -10.39
CA ASP A 213 -6.49 -5.34 -11.77
C ASP A 213 -5.73 -4.46 -12.77
N SER A 214 -5.72 -3.14 -12.57
CA SER A 214 -4.91 -2.24 -13.39
C SER A 214 -3.42 -2.52 -13.19
N VAL A 215 -2.94 -2.56 -11.96
CA VAL A 215 -1.51 -2.69 -11.63
C VAL A 215 -0.94 -4.06 -12.04
N LEU A 216 -1.61 -5.16 -11.69
CA LEU A 216 -1.07 -6.51 -11.85
C LEU A 216 -1.55 -7.25 -13.11
N ILE A 217 -2.49 -6.70 -13.87
CA ILE A 217 -3.00 -7.31 -15.10
C ILE A 217 -2.78 -6.38 -16.29
N ASP A 218 -3.35 -5.18 -16.29
CA ASP A 218 -3.34 -4.31 -17.46
C ASP A 218 -1.95 -3.73 -17.73
N GLU A 219 -1.29 -3.19 -16.70
CA GLU A 219 0.04 -2.59 -16.81
C GLU A 219 1.18 -3.62 -16.70
N ALA A 220 0.94 -4.81 -16.17
CA ALA A 220 1.96 -5.84 -15.94
C ALA A 220 2.67 -6.32 -17.22
N ARG A 221 2.09 -6.08 -18.39
CA ARG A 221 2.68 -6.41 -19.69
C ARG A 221 3.76 -5.40 -20.13
N THR A 222 3.77 -4.21 -19.56
CA THR A 222 4.73 -3.16 -19.91
C THR A 222 5.95 -3.29 -18.99
N PRO A 223 7.12 -3.70 -19.52
CA PRO A 223 8.31 -3.85 -18.68
C PRO A 223 8.80 -2.46 -18.23
N LEU A 224 9.20 -2.36 -16.96
CA LEU A 224 9.94 -1.20 -16.47
C LEU A 224 11.39 -1.31 -16.95
N ILE A 225 11.85 -0.34 -17.75
CA ILE A 225 13.19 -0.36 -18.35
C ILE A 225 13.96 0.87 -17.91
N ILE A 226 15.12 0.67 -17.30
CA ILE A 226 16.11 1.72 -17.06
C ILE A 226 17.18 1.59 -18.15
N SER A 227 17.33 2.60 -19.00
CA SER A 227 18.39 2.67 -19.99
C SER A 227 19.28 3.89 -19.74
N GLY A 228 20.58 3.69 -19.87
CA GLY A 228 21.58 4.76 -19.82
C GLY A 228 22.27 4.93 -21.17
N ALA A 229 22.78 6.13 -21.45
CA ALA A 229 23.62 6.36 -22.62
C ALA A 229 24.90 5.51 -22.48
N SER A 230 25.05 4.49 -23.33
CA SER A 230 26.34 3.80 -23.43
C SER A 230 27.29 4.72 -24.22
N GLY A 231 28.35 5.21 -23.56
CA GLY A 231 29.28 6.18 -24.14
C GLY A 231 30.10 5.68 -25.34
N LYS A 232 29.79 4.52 -25.92
CA LYS A 232 30.51 3.96 -27.04
C LYS A 232 29.70 3.70 -28.33
N SER A 233 28.37 3.77 -28.30
CA SER A 233 27.58 3.36 -29.47
C SER A 233 27.29 4.47 -30.48
N THR A 234 27.23 5.73 -30.07
CA THR A 234 26.83 6.86 -30.92
C THR A 234 27.80 7.07 -32.08
N ASN A 235 29.09 6.92 -31.84
CA ASN A 235 30.12 7.08 -32.91
C ASN A 235 30.05 5.99 -33.97
N ILE A 236 29.78 4.76 -33.59
CA ILE A 236 29.70 3.61 -34.53
C ILE A 236 28.56 3.80 -35.51
N TYR A 237 27.38 4.17 -35.05
CA TYR A 237 26.22 4.43 -35.91
C TYR A 237 26.47 5.57 -36.89
N THR A 238 27.11 6.65 -36.46
CA THR A 238 27.50 7.77 -37.33
C THR A 238 28.50 7.35 -38.40
N TYR A 239 29.49 6.53 -38.06
CA TYR A 239 30.45 5.98 -39.04
C TYR A 239 29.78 5.01 -40.02
N CYS A 240 28.92 4.14 -39.55
CA CYS A 240 28.16 3.21 -40.39
C CYS A 240 27.22 3.95 -41.35
N ASP A 241 26.50 4.98 -40.88
CA ASP A 241 25.64 5.80 -41.71
C ASP A 241 26.44 6.56 -42.80
N PHE A 242 27.58 7.15 -42.42
CA PHE A 242 28.48 7.81 -43.37
C PHE A 242 29.00 6.83 -44.44
N ALA A 243 29.43 5.65 -44.02
CA ALA A 243 29.89 4.60 -44.96
C ALA A 243 28.75 4.13 -45.88
N ALA A 244 27.56 3.89 -45.34
CA ALA A 244 26.41 3.45 -46.10
C ALA A 244 25.96 4.48 -47.16
N ARG A 245 26.04 5.76 -46.86
CA ARG A 245 25.75 6.85 -47.81
C ARG A 245 26.73 6.95 -48.96
N GLN A 246 27.95 6.44 -48.81
CA GLN A 246 28.96 6.42 -49.86
C GLN A 246 28.89 5.17 -50.76
N MET A 247 28.10 4.18 -50.38
CA MET A 247 27.92 2.95 -51.19
C MET A 247 27.15 3.26 -52.46
N VAL A 248 27.75 2.91 -53.62
CA VAL A 248 27.08 3.01 -54.91
C VAL A 248 26.65 1.62 -55.31
N ARG A 249 25.48 1.49 -55.88
CA ARG A 249 24.93 0.22 -56.40
C ARG A 249 25.90 -0.35 -57.44
N GLY A 250 26.47 -1.51 -57.20
CA GLY A 250 27.32 -2.21 -58.16
C GLY A 250 26.55 -2.51 -59.44
N LYS A 251 27.25 -2.41 -60.57
CA LYS A 251 26.70 -2.94 -61.86
C LYS A 251 26.77 -4.45 -61.79
N ALA A 252 25.63 -5.09 -62.11
CA ALA A 252 25.56 -6.54 -62.26
C ALA A 252 26.35 -6.99 -63.49
#